data_f27c6b77764575fcc468cb5459d6b573
#
_entry.id   f27c6b77764575fcc468cb5459d6b573
#
_cell.length_a   1.000
_cell.length_b   1.000
_cell.length_c   1.000
_cell.angle_alpha   90.00
_cell.angle_beta   90.00
_cell.angle_gamma   90.00
#
_symmetry.space_group_name_H-M   'P 1'
#
loop_
_entity.id
_entity.type
_entity.pdbx_description
1 polymer ?
#
loop_
_entity_poly.entity_id
_entity_poly.type
_entity_poly.pdbx_seq_one_letter_code
_entity_poly.pdbx_strand_id
1 'polypeptide(L)'
;MINGPDPVFRRRPPNWRVIMNRLTRAAVLGLVLATAAPLAAQAQDRGERRENRRDYREDRRDDRREFRQERRDDRRDWRNGEYDNRRDFRQDRRDDRRDFRQERREDRRDFRRDQRWDRSNRDWWRGRDDFRDYRGARSGYWYAPSYGYYRVEPRYYGYRWQRGHYLPHSYRNYYVRDPYAYGLRPAPRGYRYVHAGNDIVLIAIATGLIASVLAGVY
;
A
#
# COMPACT_ATOMS: atom_id res chain seq x y z
N MET A 1 -58.92 12.02 33.25
CA MET A 1 -58.09 11.23 32.31
C MET A 1 -57.21 12.22 31.58
N ILE A 2 -55.95 12.34 32.02
CA ILE A 2 -55.00 13.28 31.45
C ILE A 2 -53.87 12.39 30.85
N ASN A 3 -53.81 12.32 29.51
CA ASN A 3 -52.76 11.64 28.79
C ASN A 3 -51.48 12.51 28.86
N GLY A 4 -50.45 11.96 29.50
CA GLY A 4 -49.09 12.54 29.47
C GLY A 4 -48.40 12.27 28.12
N PRO A 5 -47.51 13.17 27.69
CA PRO A 5 -46.80 12.99 26.42
C PRO A 5 -45.72 11.91 26.52
N ASP A 6 -45.64 11.11 25.48
CA ASP A 6 -44.62 10.07 25.29
C ASP A 6 -43.18 10.66 25.30
N PRO A 7 -42.19 9.88 25.84
CA PRO A 7 -40.80 10.33 25.78
C PRO A 7 -40.28 10.26 24.35
N VAL A 8 -39.99 11.42 23.78
CA VAL A 8 -39.34 11.57 22.48
C VAL A 8 -37.93 10.97 22.55
N PHE A 9 -37.76 9.81 21.95
CA PHE A 9 -36.47 9.16 21.72
C PHE A 9 -35.60 10.09 20.86
N ARG A 10 -34.75 10.90 21.49
CA ARG A 10 -33.70 11.65 20.76
C ARG A 10 -32.66 10.69 20.27
N ARG A 11 -32.80 10.19 19.04
CA ARG A 11 -31.69 9.57 18.31
C ARG A 11 -30.63 10.64 18.10
N ARG A 12 -29.45 10.44 18.67
CA ARG A 12 -28.27 11.28 18.35
C ARG A 12 -28.05 11.19 16.84
N PRO A 13 -27.84 12.33 16.14
CA PRO A 13 -27.47 12.27 14.73
C PRO A 13 -26.08 11.61 14.60
N PRO A 14 -25.86 10.81 13.58
CA PRO A 14 -24.54 10.25 13.32
C PRO A 14 -23.52 11.39 13.24
N ASN A 15 -22.33 11.17 13.77
CA ASN A 15 -21.22 12.14 13.81
C ASN A 15 -20.76 12.51 12.39
N TRP A 16 -21.57 13.34 11.71
CA TRP A 16 -21.31 13.83 10.35
C TRP A 16 -20.03 14.70 10.24
N ARG A 17 -19.52 15.19 11.36
CA ARG A 17 -18.26 15.94 11.40
C ARG A 17 -17.04 15.10 11.04
N VAL A 18 -17.06 13.80 11.33
CA VAL A 18 -15.97 12.87 10.96
C VAL A 18 -15.98 12.55 9.46
N ILE A 19 -17.18 12.51 8.85
CA ILE A 19 -17.34 12.19 7.42
C ILE A 19 -16.96 13.37 6.52
N MET A 20 -17.17 14.63 6.97
CA MET A 20 -16.89 15.81 6.13
C MET A 20 -15.39 16.15 6.01
N ASN A 21 -14.57 15.79 6.97
CA ASN A 21 -13.13 16.10 6.91
C ASN A 21 -12.34 15.21 5.92
N ARG A 22 -12.93 14.12 5.44
CA ARG A 22 -12.26 13.20 4.49
C ARG A 22 -12.57 13.51 3.01
N LEU A 23 -13.68 14.19 2.72
CA LEU A 23 -14.07 14.52 1.34
C LEU A 23 -13.42 15.80 0.78
N THR A 24 -12.84 16.65 1.61
CA THR A 24 -12.23 17.91 1.18
C THR A 24 -10.74 17.85 0.87
N ARG A 25 -10.07 16.72 1.11
CA ARG A 25 -8.63 16.54 0.81
C ARG A 25 -8.34 15.90 -0.56
N ALA A 26 -9.36 15.46 -1.29
CA ALA A 26 -9.20 14.77 -2.58
C ALA A 26 -9.32 15.67 -3.83
N ALA A 27 -9.48 16.98 -3.68
CA ALA A 27 -9.80 17.87 -4.82
C ALA A 27 -8.92 19.11 -4.87
N VAL A 28 -7.59 18.97 -4.93
CA VAL A 28 -6.72 20.01 -5.52
C VAL A 28 -5.53 19.30 -6.18
N LEU A 29 -5.70 18.91 -7.41
CA LEU A 29 -4.59 18.72 -8.36
C LEU A 29 -5.01 19.34 -9.69
N GLY A 30 -4.78 20.65 -9.78
CA GLY A 30 -4.86 21.44 -11.00
C GLY A 30 -3.64 21.19 -11.89
N LEU A 31 -3.95 21.02 -13.12
CA LEU A 31 -3.17 20.99 -14.33
C LEU A 31 -2.02 22.01 -14.35
N VAL A 32 -0.77 21.59 -14.53
CA VAL A 32 0.32 22.42 -15.07
C VAL A 32 1.03 21.69 -16.20
N LEU A 33 1.04 22.34 -17.34
CA LEU A 33 1.63 21.94 -18.62
C LEU A 33 3.15 21.83 -18.58
N ALA A 34 3.64 20.89 -19.37
CA ALA A 34 5.02 20.48 -19.58
C ALA A 34 5.90 21.55 -20.22
N THR A 35 7.19 21.62 -19.77
CA THR A 35 8.35 21.59 -20.68
C THR A 35 9.63 21.30 -19.90
N ALA A 36 10.38 20.32 -20.38
CA ALA A 36 11.81 20.05 -20.25
C ALA A 36 12.54 20.31 -18.93
N ALA A 37 12.70 19.23 -18.11
CA ALA A 37 13.96 18.90 -17.46
C ALA A 37 13.90 17.51 -16.79
N PRO A 38 14.57 16.47 -17.27
CA PRO A 38 14.49 15.12 -16.69
C PRO A 38 15.15 14.97 -15.32
N LEU A 39 15.98 15.92 -14.90
CA LEU A 39 16.65 15.87 -13.58
C LEU A 39 15.82 16.47 -12.43
N ALA A 40 14.99 17.45 -12.70
CA ALA A 40 14.14 18.07 -11.67
C ALA A 40 12.97 17.15 -11.29
N ALA A 41 12.40 16.44 -12.24
CA ALA A 41 11.33 15.45 -11.98
C ALA A 41 11.78 14.32 -11.06
N GLN A 42 13.05 13.92 -11.11
CA GLN A 42 13.61 12.87 -10.25
C GLN A 42 13.74 13.28 -8.77
N ALA A 43 13.91 14.56 -8.50
CA ALA A 43 14.00 15.07 -7.14
C ALA A 43 12.60 15.24 -6.51
N GLN A 44 11.63 15.67 -7.29
CA GLN A 44 10.24 15.85 -6.86
C GLN A 44 9.59 14.52 -6.43
N ASP A 45 9.73 13.47 -7.22
CA ASP A 45 9.10 12.18 -6.96
C ASP A 45 9.66 11.47 -5.69
N ARG A 46 10.93 11.67 -5.37
CA ARG A 46 11.52 11.22 -4.09
C ARG A 46 10.99 12.02 -2.88
N GLY A 47 10.69 13.30 -3.10
CA GLY A 47 10.06 14.16 -2.10
C GLY A 47 8.67 13.67 -1.76
N GLU A 48 7.82 13.53 -2.75
CA GLU A 48 6.41 13.12 -2.61
C GLU A 48 6.24 11.79 -1.89
N ARG A 49 7.09 10.80 -2.16
CA ARG A 49 6.98 9.48 -1.48
C ARG A 49 7.50 9.48 -0.05
N ARG A 50 8.50 10.31 0.24
CA ARG A 50 8.91 10.54 1.62
C ARG A 50 7.83 11.28 2.37
N GLU A 51 7.17 12.22 1.71
CA GLU A 51 6.03 12.96 2.20
C GLU A 51 4.86 12.03 2.46
N ASN A 52 4.41 11.23 1.49
CA ASN A 52 3.34 10.23 1.65
C ASN A 52 3.60 9.25 2.82
N ARG A 53 4.86 8.83 3.02
CA ARG A 53 5.22 7.98 4.18
C ARG A 53 5.21 8.74 5.49
N ARG A 54 5.55 10.02 5.45
CA ARG A 54 5.53 10.91 6.61
C ARG A 54 4.08 11.17 7.00
N ASP A 55 3.26 11.52 6.03
CA ASP A 55 1.84 11.77 6.19
C ASP A 55 1.12 10.54 6.73
N TYR A 56 1.33 9.37 6.14
CA TYR A 56 0.79 8.12 6.68
C TYR A 56 1.20 7.82 8.13
N ARG A 57 2.44 8.18 8.52
CA ARG A 57 2.88 8.02 9.92
C ARG A 57 2.27 9.06 10.84
N GLU A 58 2.04 10.25 10.33
CA GLU A 58 1.43 11.37 11.04
C GLU A 58 -0.04 11.08 11.26
N ASP A 59 -0.78 10.72 10.22
CA ASP A 59 -2.18 10.28 10.29
C ASP A 59 -2.36 9.15 11.32
N ARG A 60 -1.49 8.15 11.29
CA ARG A 60 -1.52 7.07 12.29
C ARG A 60 -1.24 7.51 13.72
N ARG A 61 -0.52 8.59 13.94
CA ARG A 61 -0.30 9.16 15.29
C ARG A 61 -1.53 9.93 15.74
N ASP A 62 -2.11 10.64 14.82
CA ASP A 62 -3.29 11.45 15.09
C ASP A 62 -4.52 10.58 15.35
N ASP A 63 -4.79 9.54 14.56
CA ASP A 63 -5.81 8.53 14.82
C ASP A 63 -5.68 7.94 16.24
N ARG A 64 -4.43 7.66 16.68
CA ARG A 64 -4.22 7.15 18.05
C ARG A 64 -4.44 8.18 19.13
N ARG A 65 -4.23 9.47 18.83
CA ARG A 65 -4.49 10.56 19.77
C ARG A 65 -5.99 10.76 19.91
N GLU A 66 -6.69 10.82 18.78
CA GLU A 66 -8.15 10.93 18.73
C GLU A 66 -8.81 9.78 19.47
N PHE A 67 -8.47 8.53 19.16
CA PHE A 67 -9.01 7.37 19.87
C PHE A 67 -8.73 7.37 21.39
N ARG A 68 -7.58 7.92 21.83
CA ARG A 68 -7.30 8.08 23.26
C ARG A 68 -8.12 9.17 23.89
N GLN A 69 -8.42 10.22 23.13
CA GLN A 69 -9.24 11.34 23.57
C GLN A 69 -10.69 10.90 23.70
N GLU A 70 -11.25 10.25 22.70
CA GLU A 70 -12.59 9.64 22.76
C GLU A 70 -12.74 8.76 23.99
N ARG A 71 -11.79 7.87 24.25
CA ARG A 71 -11.80 7.01 25.44
C ARG A 71 -11.73 7.77 26.78
N ARG A 72 -11.21 8.98 26.80
CA ARG A 72 -11.23 9.83 28.01
C ARG A 72 -12.58 10.51 28.15
N ASP A 73 -13.13 10.94 27.03
CA ASP A 73 -14.42 11.60 26.96
C ASP A 73 -15.52 10.61 27.33
N ASP A 74 -15.55 9.37 26.81
CA ASP A 74 -16.48 8.31 27.21
C ASP A 74 -16.46 8.07 28.72
N ARG A 75 -15.25 8.05 29.34
CA ARG A 75 -15.14 7.86 30.78
C ARG A 75 -15.66 9.04 31.58
N ARG A 76 -15.54 10.27 31.03
CA ARG A 76 -16.09 11.47 31.63
C ARG A 76 -17.61 11.44 31.53
N ASP A 77 -18.13 11.12 30.35
CA ASP A 77 -19.54 11.01 30.05
C ASP A 77 -20.22 9.93 30.90
N TRP A 78 -19.56 8.80 31.10
CA TRP A 78 -19.99 7.78 32.05
C TRP A 78 -20.09 8.33 33.49
N ARG A 79 -19.12 9.09 33.96
CA ARG A 79 -19.12 9.67 35.30
C ARG A 79 -20.16 10.77 35.47
N ASN A 80 -20.46 11.47 34.40
CA ASN A 80 -21.48 12.53 34.36
C ASN A 80 -22.90 11.97 34.21
N GLY A 81 -23.08 10.66 34.07
CA GLY A 81 -24.39 10.02 33.93
C GLY A 81 -25.01 10.18 32.56
N GLU A 82 -24.21 10.41 31.51
CA GLU A 82 -24.69 10.52 30.14
C GLU A 82 -25.06 9.18 29.50
N TYR A 83 -24.70 8.07 30.13
CA TYR A 83 -25.09 6.72 29.75
C TYR A 83 -26.20 6.20 30.67
N ASP A 84 -27.23 5.63 30.09
CA ASP A 84 -28.35 5.07 30.82
C ASP A 84 -27.96 3.91 31.72
N ASN A 85 -27.03 3.09 31.25
CA ASN A 85 -26.55 1.93 32.00
C ASN A 85 -25.14 1.48 31.58
N ARG A 86 -24.55 0.59 32.41
CA ARG A 86 -23.20 0.05 32.19
C ARG A 86 -23.08 -0.85 30.95
N ARG A 87 -24.20 -1.38 30.45
CA ARG A 87 -24.22 -2.23 29.26
C ARG A 87 -24.00 -1.39 28.02
N ASP A 88 -24.65 -0.25 27.90
CA ASP A 88 -24.54 0.68 26.78
C ASP A 88 -23.14 1.28 26.69
N PHE A 89 -22.59 1.73 27.82
CA PHE A 89 -21.18 2.16 27.88
C PHE A 89 -20.20 1.09 27.41
N ARG A 90 -20.41 -0.20 27.77
CA ARG A 90 -19.53 -1.27 27.33
C ARG A 90 -19.73 -1.64 25.86
N GLN A 91 -20.93 -1.43 25.33
CA GLN A 91 -21.23 -1.67 23.94
C GLN A 91 -20.58 -0.61 23.07
N ASP A 92 -20.78 0.63 23.38
CA ASP A 92 -20.17 1.80 22.72
C ASP A 92 -18.64 1.61 22.63
N ARG A 93 -18.00 1.34 23.74
CA ARG A 93 -16.57 1.06 23.78
C ARG A 93 -16.10 -0.18 23.01
N ARG A 94 -16.97 -1.13 22.72
CA ARG A 94 -16.64 -2.27 21.85
C ARG A 94 -16.74 -1.88 20.40
N ASP A 95 -17.71 -1.05 20.08
CA ASP A 95 -17.94 -0.59 18.73
C ASP A 95 -16.82 0.38 18.31
N ASP A 96 -16.44 1.35 19.12
CA ASP A 96 -15.29 2.23 18.90
C ASP A 96 -14.00 1.45 18.61
N ARG A 97 -13.75 0.39 19.39
CA ARG A 97 -12.58 -0.46 19.17
C ARG A 97 -12.65 -1.27 17.88
N ARG A 98 -13.86 -1.62 17.44
CA ARG A 98 -14.07 -2.33 16.19
C ARG A 98 -13.82 -1.40 15.02
N ASP A 99 -14.40 -0.22 15.09
CA ASP A 99 -14.31 0.82 14.06
C ASP A 99 -12.87 1.30 13.89
N PHE A 100 -12.18 1.63 14.96
CA PHE A 100 -10.75 1.95 14.94
C PHE A 100 -9.87 0.86 14.30
N ARG A 101 -10.19 -0.44 14.57
CA ARG A 101 -9.43 -1.53 13.94
C ARG A 101 -9.77 -1.68 12.45
N GLN A 102 -11.00 -1.42 12.07
CA GLN A 102 -11.42 -1.48 10.68
C GLN A 102 -10.77 -0.37 9.89
N GLU A 103 -10.84 0.87 10.33
CA GLU A 103 -10.16 2.02 9.72
C GLU A 103 -8.68 1.75 9.52
N ARG A 104 -7.99 1.31 10.56
CA ARG A 104 -6.57 0.97 10.44
C ARG A 104 -6.24 -0.15 9.47
N ARG A 105 -7.18 -1.07 9.20
CA ARG A 105 -7.00 -2.11 8.17
C ARG A 105 -7.18 -1.52 6.77
N GLU A 106 -8.13 -0.61 6.62
CA GLU A 106 -8.43 0.09 5.37
C GLU A 106 -7.25 1.00 4.99
N ASP A 107 -6.79 1.86 5.87
CA ASP A 107 -5.63 2.74 5.67
C ASP A 107 -4.38 1.95 5.25
N ARG A 108 -4.15 0.81 5.91
CA ARG A 108 -3.03 -0.06 5.55
C ARG A 108 -3.20 -0.70 4.17
N ARG A 109 -4.43 -1.04 3.78
CA ARG A 109 -4.72 -1.58 2.45
C ARG A 109 -4.51 -0.54 1.37
N ASP A 110 -4.99 0.68 1.61
CA ASP A 110 -4.88 1.80 0.69
C ASP A 110 -3.42 2.22 0.52
N PHE A 111 -2.69 2.43 1.61
CA PHE A 111 -1.26 2.68 1.56
C PHE A 111 -0.46 1.61 0.80
N ARG A 112 -0.82 0.32 0.96
CA ARG A 112 -0.19 -0.77 0.20
C ARG A 112 -0.60 -0.77 -1.27
N ARG A 113 -1.83 -0.36 -1.58
CA ARG A 113 -2.33 -0.25 -2.95
C ARG A 113 -1.57 0.82 -3.70
N ASP A 114 -1.35 1.97 -3.10
CA ASP A 114 -0.66 3.11 -3.70
C ASP A 114 0.83 2.82 -3.97
N GLN A 115 1.40 1.86 -3.26
CA GLN A 115 2.78 1.41 -3.45
C GLN A 115 2.93 0.19 -4.37
N ARG A 116 1.86 -0.27 -5.01
CA ARG A 116 1.92 -1.38 -5.96
C ARG A 116 2.47 -0.94 -7.30
N TRP A 117 3.05 -1.92 -7.98
CA TRP A 117 3.38 -1.77 -9.38
C TRP A 117 2.12 -1.48 -10.21
N ASP A 118 2.21 -0.46 -11.03
CA ASP A 118 1.24 -0.11 -12.05
C ASP A 118 1.99 0.13 -13.36
N ARG A 119 1.50 -0.47 -14.44
CA ARG A 119 2.11 -0.35 -15.78
C ARG A 119 2.11 1.10 -16.29
N SER A 120 1.16 1.92 -15.88
CA SER A 120 1.07 3.33 -16.24
C SER A 120 2.10 4.19 -15.51
N ASN A 121 2.54 3.77 -14.34
CA ASN A 121 3.51 4.48 -13.50
C ASN A 121 4.91 3.89 -13.67
N ARG A 122 5.71 4.45 -14.57
CA ARG A 122 7.09 4.00 -14.82
C ARG A 122 8.03 4.20 -13.63
N ASP A 123 7.67 5.08 -12.72
CA ASP A 123 8.46 5.44 -11.54
C ASP A 123 7.96 4.79 -10.24
N TRP A 124 7.06 3.81 -10.35
CA TRP A 124 6.45 3.10 -9.22
C TRP A 124 7.46 2.55 -8.20
N TRP A 125 8.66 2.23 -8.64
CA TRP A 125 9.76 1.68 -7.83
C TRP A 125 10.49 2.74 -6.99
N ARG A 126 10.39 4.03 -7.34
CA ARG A 126 11.10 5.11 -6.65
C ARG A 126 10.67 5.22 -5.19
N GLY A 127 11.65 5.43 -4.31
CA GLY A 127 11.42 5.54 -2.87
C GLY A 127 11.09 4.22 -2.15
N ARG A 128 11.06 3.10 -2.85
CA ARG A 128 10.95 1.78 -2.23
C ARG A 128 12.32 1.32 -1.69
N ASP A 129 12.30 0.66 -0.53
CA ASP A 129 13.54 0.23 0.13
C ASP A 129 14.26 -0.88 -0.64
N ASP A 130 13.49 -1.74 -1.32
CA ASP A 130 14.01 -2.81 -2.18
C ASP A 130 14.66 -2.31 -3.48
N PHE A 131 14.42 -1.04 -3.84
CA PHE A 131 15.03 -0.35 -4.99
C PHE A 131 16.03 0.73 -4.60
N ARG A 132 16.49 0.77 -3.36
CA ARG A 132 17.39 1.82 -2.86
C ARG A 132 18.66 1.99 -3.71
N ASP A 133 19.19 0.90 -4.22
CA ASP A 133 20.45 0.87 -4.98
C ASP A 133 20.24 0.91 -6.50
N TYR A 134 18.98 0.99 -6.97
CA TYR A 134 18.67 1.09 -8.39
C TYR A 134 19.04 2.48 -8.93
N ARG A 135 19.82 2.51 -9.99
CA ARG A 135 20.31 3.74 -10.65
C ARG A 135 19.94 3.80 -12.14
N GLY A 136 18.96 2.99 -12.56
CA GLY A 136 18.56 2.85 -13.95
C GLY A 136 19.21 1.65 -14.65
N ALA A 137 18.92 1.49 -15.94
CA ALA A 137 19.47 0.41 -16.74
C ALA A 137 21.00 0.52 -16.85
N ARG A 138 21.70 -0.62 -16.75
CA ARG A 138 23.15 -0.74 -16.92
C ARG A 138 23.46 -1.78 -17.98
N SER A 139 24.28 -1.42 -18.96
CA SER A 139 24.73 -2.36 -19.98
C SER A 139 25.44 -3.56 -19.32
N GLY A 140 25.04 -4.75 -19.70
CA GLY A 140 25.61 -6.00 -19.17
C GLY A 140 25.09 -6.42 -17.78
N TYR A 141 24.16 -5.71 -17.22
CA TYR A 141 23.60 -6.00 -15.91
C TYR A 141 22.09 -5.95 -15.91
N TRP A 142 21.48 -6.85 -15.16
CA TRP A 142 20.10 -6.76 -14.73
C TRP A 142 20.04 -6.31 -13.27
N TYR A 143 18.91 -5.77 -12.87
CA TYR A 143 18.65 -5.40 -11.48
C TYR A 143 17.58 -6.32 -10.89
N ALA A 144 17.84 -6.81 -9.69
CA ALA A 144 16.83 -7.51 -8.90
C ALA A 144 16.63 -6.77 -7.57
N PRO A 145 15.41 -6.33 -7.24
CA PRO A 145 15.10 -5.68 -5.99
C PRO A 145 15.56 -6.50 -4.79
N SER A 146 16.19 -5.84 -3.82
CA SER A 146 16.84 -6.45 -2.64
C SER A 146 18.10 -7.29 -2.91
N TYR A 147 18.51 -7.47 -4.16
CA TYR A 147 19.76 -8.18 -4.52
C TYR A 147 20.76 -7.24 -5.19
N GLY A 148 20.27 -6.17 -5.83
CA GLY A 148 21.11 -5.24 -6.57
C GLY A 148 21.33 -5.63 -8.03
N TYR A 149 22.40 -5.07 -8.62
CA TYR A 149 22.80 -5.40 -10.00
C TYR A 149 23.57 -6.71 -10.06
N TYR A 150 23.24 -7.53 -11.05
CA TYR A 150 23.95 -8.76 -11.33
C TYR A 150 24.30 -8.87 -12.82
N ARG A 151 25.44 -9.47 -13.11
CA ARG A 151 25.96 -9.59 -14.47
C ARG A 151 25.15 -10.58 -15.28
N VAL A 152 24.92 -10.25 -16.54
CA VAL A 152 24.16 -11.06 -17.48
C VAL A 152 25.04 -11.41 -18.68
N GLU A 153 24.87 -12.64 -19.19
CA GLU A 153 25.54 -13.06 -20.40
C GLU A 153 25.02 -12.30 -21.63
N PRO A 154 25.89 -11.90 -22.57
CA PRO A 154 25.50 -11.08 -23.72
C PRO A 154 24.33 -11.61 -24.53
N ARG A 155 24.21 -12.93 -24.66
CA ARG A 155 23.10 -13.59 -25.38
C ARG A 155 21.72 -13.33 -24.79
N TYR A 156 21.63 -12.84 -23.53
CA TYR A 156 20.37 -12.51 -22.88
C TYR A 156 20.13 -10.99 -22.83
N TYR A 157 20.95 -10.17 -23.45
CA TYR A 157 20.68 -8.73 -23.54
C TYR A 157 19.48 -8.49 -24.44
N GLY A 158 18.43 -7.84 -23.88
CA GLY A 158 17.18 -7.63 -24.60
C GLY A 158 16.35 -8.89 -24.87
N TYR A 159 16.76 -10.03 -24.30
CA TYR A 159 16.02 -11.28 -24.45
C TYR A 159 14.61 -11.15 -23.86
N ARG A 160 13.62 -11.62 -24.63
CA ARG A 160 12.23 -11.65 -24.17
C ARG A 160 11.88 -13.06 -23.72
N TRP A 161 11.57 -13.20 -22.45
CA TRP A 161 11.19 -14.47 -21.88
C TRP A 161 9.82 -14.92 -22.38
N GLN A 162 9.66 -16.20 -22.60
CA GLN A 162 8.40 -16.80 -23.08
C GLN A 162 8.05 -18.02 -22.23
N ARG A 163 6.76 -18.26 -22.10
CA ARG A 163 6.25 -19.50 -21.49
C ARG A 163 6.77 -20.71 -22.26
N GLY A 164 7.12 -21.77 -21.51
CA GLY A 164 7.67 -23.01 -22.09
C GLY A 164 9.19 -23.01 -22.28
N HIS A 165 9.85 -21.85 -22.17
CA HIS A 165 11.32 -21.78 -22.17
C HIS A 165 11.87 -22.03 -20.77
N TYR A 166 13.19 -22.24 -20.67
CA TYR A 166 13.86 -22.44 -19.39
C TYR A 166 14.66 -21.22 -18.99
N LEU A 167 14.50 -20.77 -17.74
CA LEU A 167 15.37 -19.79 -17.15
C LEU A 167 16.71 -20.45 -16.80
N PRO A 168 17.87 -19.93 -17.24
CA PRO A 168 19.17 -20.48 -16.87
C PRO A 168 19.38 -20.54 -15.36
N HIS A 169 20.11 -21.54 -14.90
CA HIS A 169 20.30 -21.80 -13.48
C HIS A 169 20.89 -20.61 -12.73
N SER A 170 21.85 -19.91 -13.36
CA SER A 170 22.52 -18.71 -12.80
C SER A 170 21.57 -17.58 -12.44
N TYR A 171 20.38 -17.49 -13.07
CA TYR A 171 19.42 -16.42 -12.84
C TYR A 171 18.28 -16.82 -11.90
N ARG A 172 18.14 -18.08 -11.51
CA ARG A 172 17.03 -18.58 -10.71
C ARG A 172 17.04 -18.15 -9.24
N ASN A 173 18.15 -17.59 -8.76
CA ASN A 173 18.33 -17.19 -7.37
C ASN A 173 17.75 -15.82 -7.05
N TYR A 174 17.41 -15.02 -8.06
CA TYR A 174 16.87 -13.66 -7.90
C TYR A 174 15.35 -13.69 -7.77
N TYR A 175 14.83 -14.39 -6.76
CA TYR A 175 13.40 -14.56 -6.59
C TYR A 175 12.71 -13.32 -6.00
N VAL A 176 11.45 -13.11 -6.40
CA VAL A 176 10.61 -12.01 -5.92
C VAL A 176 10.20 -12.29 -4.49
N ARG A 177 10.63 -11.44 -3.55
CA ARG A 177 10.33 -11.60 -2.12
C ARG A 177 8.90 -11.20 -1.77
N ASP A 178 8.38 -10.17 -2.43
CA ASP A 178 7.02 -9.68 -2.25
C ASP A 178 6.26 -9.67 -3.59
N PRO A 179 5.62 -10.77 -3.99
CA PRO A 179 4.81 -10.83 -5.20
C PRO A 179 3.64 -9.84 -5.19
N TYR A 180 3.14 -9.53 -3.99
CA TYR A 180 2.01 -8.63 -3.84
C TYR A 180 2.33 -7.20 -4.32
N ALA A 181 3.57 -6.73 -4.15
CA ALA A 181 4.01 -5.44 -4.66
C ALA A 181 3.85 -5.31 -6.18
N TYR A 182 3.83 -6.42 -6.90
CA TYR A 182 3.63 -6.50 -8.34
C TYR A 182 2.20 -6.91 -8.74
N GLY A 183 1.26 -6.91 -7.80
CA GLY A 183 -0.10 -7.36 -8.05
C GLY A 183 -0.23 -8.87 -8.28
N LEU A 184 0.83 -9.62 -8.03
CA LEU A 184 0.86 -11.06 -8.22
C LEU A 184 0.26 -11.80 -7.00
N ARG A 185 -0.38 -12.93 -7.27
CA ARG A 185 -0.79 -13.87 -6.21
C ARG A 185 0.43 -14.63 -5.68
N PRO A 186 0.37 -15.21 -4.48
CA PRO A 186 1.42 -16.13 -4.02
C PRO A 186 1.70 -17.21 -5.06
N ALA A 187 2.97 -17.55 -5.24
CA ALA A 187 3.36 -18.59 -6.19
C ALA A 187 2.77 -19.95 -5.76
N PRO A 188 2.26 -20.77 -6.70
CA PRO A 188 1.80 -22.12 -6.42
C PRO A 188 2.91 -22.99 -5.85
N ARG A 189 2.55 -24.10 -5.19
CA ARG A 189 3.54 -25.10 -4.72
C ARG A 189 4.40 -25.58 -5.90
N GLY A 190 5.71 -25.67 -5.68
CA GLY A 190 6.68 -26.08 -6.70
C GLY A 190 7.08 -24.97 -7.68
N TYR A 191 6.54 -23.75 -7.54
CA TYR A 191 6.87 -22.60 -8.37
C TYR A 191 7.40 -21.44 -7.56
N ARG A 192 8.12 -20.53 -8.21
CA ARG A 192 8.53 -19.24 -7.66
C ARG A 192 8.60 -18.17 -8.73
N TYR A 193 8.40 -16.92 -8.33
CA TYR A 193 8.64 -15.75 -9.17
C TYR A 193 10.12 -15.35 -9.09
N VAL A 194 10.69 -15.01 -10.26
CA VAL A 194 12.11 -14.63 -10.39
C VAL A 194 12.22 -13.37 -11.23
N HIS A 195 13.13 -12.48 -10.85
CA HIS A 195 13.49 -11.29 -11.64
C HIS A 195 14.40 -11.70 -12.77
N ALA A 196 14.02 -11.39 -14.01
CA ALA A 196 14.75 -11.77 -15.21
C ALA A 196 14.79 -10.61 -16.23
N GLY A 197 15.74 -9.71 -16.07
CA GLY A 197 15.78 -8.46 -16.83
C GLY A 197 14.69 -7.51 -16.37
N ASN A 198 13.93 -6.98 -17.30
CA ASN A 198 12.79 -6.10 -17.02
C ASN A 198 11.50 -6.88 -16.71
N ASP A 199 11.56 -8.20 -16.64
CA ASP A 199 10.42 -9.07 -16.48
C ASP A 199 10.44 -9.80 -15.15
N ILE A 200 9.26 -10.22 -14.69
CA ILE A 200 9.10 -11.22 -13.64
C ILE A 200 8.57 -12.49 -14.27
N VAL A 201 9.26 -13.59 -14.06
CA VAL A 201 8.87 -14.90 -14.59
C VAL A 201 8.48 -15.85 -13.45
N LEU A 202 7.39 -16.60 -13.63
CA LEU A 202 7.04 -17.72 -12.76
C LEU A 202 7.71 -18.98 -13.28
N ILE A 203 8.58 -19.59 -12.50
CA ILE A 203 9.31 -20.79 -12.89
C ILE A 203 8.97 -21.98 -12.00
N ALA A 204 9.00 -23.19 -12.57
CA ALA A 204 9.05 -24.42 -11.80
C ALA A 204 10.41 -24.52 -11.10
N ILE A 205 10.43 -24.72 -9.79
CA ILE A 205 11.66 -24.70 -8.96
C ILE A 205 12.62 -25.79 -9.39
N ALA A 206 12.10 -26.99 -9.67
CA ALA A 206 12.93 -28.15 -10.01
C ALA A 206 13.64 -28.02 -11.35
N THR A 207 12.97 -27.45 -12.37
CA THR A 207 13.47 -27.44 -13.75
C THR A 207 13.86 -26.06 -14.25
N GLY A 208 13.26 -25.00 -13.70
CA GLY A 208 13.37 -23.64 -14.21
C GLY A 208 12.48 -23.37 -15.44
N LEU A 209 11.55 -24.28 -15.75
CA LEU A 209 10.56 -24.07 -16.81
C LEU A 209 9.68 -22.87 -16.51
N ILE A 210 9.55 -21.95 -17.46
CA ILE A 210 8.75 -20.71 -17.33
C ILE A 210 7.28 -21.05 -17.55
N ALA A 211 6.47 -20.85 -16.54
CA ALA A 211 5.01 -21.06 -16.59
C ALA A 211 4.23 -19.79 -16.98
N SER A 212 4.74 -18.60 -16.59
CA SER A 212 4.17 -17.30 -16.98
C SER A 212 5.19 -16.20 -16.92
N VAL A 213 4.91 -15.08 -17.61
CA VAL A 213 5.76 -13.89 -17.67
C VAL A 213 4.92 -12.66 -17.39
N LEU A 214 5.36 -11.81 -16.49
CA LEU A 214 4.90 -10.43 -16.32
C LEU A 214 5.98 -9.53 -16.91
N ALA A 215 5.71 -9.00 -18.10
CA ALA A 215 6.68 -8.24 -18.86
C ALA A 215 6.66 -6.74 -18.53
N GLY A 216 7.83 -6.09 -18.62
CA GLY A 216 7.98 -4.64 -18.55
C GLY A 216 7.67 -4.06 -17.18
N VAL A 217 8.28 -4.62 -16.14
CA VAL A 217 8.07 -4.20 -14.74
C VAL A 217 8.95 -2.99 -14.38
N TYR A 218 10.10 -2.81 -15.06
CA TYR A 218 11.09 -1.74 -14.80
C TYR A 218 11.28 -0.83 -16.01
#